data_acdbc38387c3667056979c46d9d8ca98
#
_entry.id   acdbc38387c3667056979c46d9d8ca98
#
_cell.length_a   1.000
_cell.length_b   1.000
_cell.length_c   1.000
_cell.angle_alpha   90.00
_cell.angle_beta   90.00
_cell.angle_gamma   90.00
#
_symmetry.space_group_name_H-M   'P 1'
#
loop_
_entity.id
_entity.type
_entity.pdbx_description
1 polymer ?
#
loop_
_entity_poly.entity_id
_entity_poly.type
_entity_poly.pdbx_seq_one_letter_code
_entity_poly.pdbx_strand_id
1 'polypeptide(L)'
;VVLLGMTGLTQAETADVSAAKDGSADTATAVSSSTEKISTGADNAVPAETAGGSLPDKAEALEKIDRSLNPESYVSYKKIVNIDTKGIKKEFVMYVGKLGADKVLGSFLAPKTEVGRATLRIGDNMWLYIPNVKKPVRITSLQSVTGGLFNNADIMGLDYSDEYDCIDIKLADGKYELELKAKTGAVAYEKLIVVADTETYTPERIDCHTSSGMLVKSLHFKNIIEFEEGFKRPSVVETDSPLFKGAKSIMIYSQMKRVQLEESLFNINNMAKYQELR
;
A
#
# COMPACT_ATOMS: atom_id res chain seq x y z
N VAL A 1 27.91 16.75 0.49
CA VAL A 1 28.53 15.44 0.74
C VAL A 1 28.69 15.33 2.25
N VAL A 2 27.80 14.65 2.93
CA VAL A 2 27.97 14.31 4.33
C VAL A 2 28.07 12.79 4.41
N LEU A 3 29.28 12.32 4.67
CA LEU A 3 29.57 10.93 5.02
C LEU A 3 29.14 10.72 6.47
N LEU A 4 28.07 9.97 6.72
CA LEU A 4 27.79 9.43 8.05
C LEU A 4 28.12 7.95 8.06
N GLY A 5 29.08 7.59 8.91
CA GLY A 5 29.58 6.24 9.08
C GLY A 5 28.51 5.28 9.59
N MET A 6 28.42 4.14 8.94
CA MET A 6 27.57 3.01 9.37
C MET A 6 28.38 2.15 10.36
N THR A 7 27.96 2.16 11.62
CA THR A 7 28.32 1.09 12.57
C THR A 7 27.03 0.62 13.26
N GLY A 8 26.75 -0.67 13.16
CA GLY A 8 25.78 -1.36 14.00
C GLY A 8 24.60 -2.00 13.27
N LEU A 9 24.82 -3.10 12.56
CA LEU A 9 23.79 -4.08 12.26
C LEU A 9 23.67 -5.02 13.45
N THR A 10 22.67 -4.82 14.29
CA THR A 10 22.20 -5.85 15.22
C THR A 10 21.23 -6.77 14.50
N GLN A 11 21.52 -8.06 14.59
CA GLN A 11 20.69 -9.15 14.07
C GLN A 11 19.30 -9.10 14.72
N ALA A 12 18.27 -9.06 13.91
CA ALA A 12 16.89 -9.29 14.37
C ALA A 12 16.63 -10.79 14.36
N GLU A 13 16.21 -11.28 15.50
CA GLU A 13 15.86 -12.64 15.86
C GLU A 13 14.76 -13.21 14.93
N THR A 14 15.01 -14.41 14.43
CA THR A 14 14.04 -15.22 13.69
C THR A 14 13.06 -15.86 14.69
N ALA A 15 11.82 -15.42 14.68
CA ALA A 15 10.75 -16.13 15.39
C ALA A 15 10.30 -17.34 14.56
N ASP A 16 10.52 -18.50 15.14
CA ASP A 16 10.10 -19.82 14.68
C ASP A 16 8.58 -19.99 14.90
N VAL A 17 7.83 -20.32 13.86
CA VAL A 17 6.43 -20.70 13.96
C VAL A 17 6.31 -22.18 13.67
N SER A 18 6.34 -22.96 14.76
CA SER A 18 6.05 -24.38 14.78
C SER A 18 4.55 -24.65 14.55
N ALA A 19 4.32 -25.64 13.71
CA ALA A 19 3.02 -26.20 13.36
C ALA A 19 2.36 -26.93 14.56
N ALA A 20 1.04 -26.82 14.67
CA ALA A 20 0.22 -27.78 15.39
C ALA A 20 -0.81 -28.39 14.46
N LYS A 21 -0.75 -29.71 14.37
CA LYS A 21 -1.64 -30.64 13.67
C LYS A 21 -2.70 -31.17 14.64
N ASP A 22 -3.83 -31.55 14.00
CA ASP A 22 -4.77 -32.62 14.31
C ASP A 22 -5.79 -32.53 15.45
N GLY A 23 -7.00 -32.92 15.09
CA GLY A 23 -7.98 -33.48 15.98
C GLY A 23 -9.43 -33.53 15.49
N SER A 24 -9.72 -34.53 14.73
CA SER A 24 -10.97 -35.11 14.26
C SER A 24 -12.13 -35.28 15.24
N ALA A 25 -13.34 -35.30 14.67
CA ALA A 25 -14.48 -36.22 14.86
C ALA A 25 -15.73 -35.72 15.61
N ASP A 26 -16.81 -35.74 14.83
CA ASP A 26 -18.15 -36.23 15.06
C ASP A 26 -18.82 -36.17 16.46
N THR A 27 -20.00 -35.59 16.55
CA THR A 27 -21.22 -36.34 16.80
C THR A 27 -22.50 -35.47 16.61
N ALA A 28 -23.37 -35.91 15.74
CA ALA A 28 -24.75 -35.43 15.60
C ALA A 28 -25.59 -35.93 16.75
N THR A 29 -26.49 -35.09 17.29
CA THR A 29 -27.74 -35.57 17.89
C THR A 29 -28.83 -34.50 17.73
N ALA A 30 -29.93 -34.93 17.14
CA ALA A 30 -31.16 -34.19 16.90
C ALA A 30 -32.08 -34.24 18.10
N VAL A 31 -33.25 -33.50 17.97
CA VAL A 31 -34.51 -33.53 18.68
C VAL A 31 -34.59 -32.54 19.83
N SER A 32 -35.54 -31.59 19.93
CA SER A 32 -36.97 -31.65 19.82
C SER A 32 -37.57 -30.25 20.00
N SER A 33 -38.67 -30.03 19.32
CA SER A 33 -39.58 -28.90 19.35
C SER A 33 -40.19 -28.63 20.74
N SER A 34 -40.38 -27.37 21.11
CA SER A 34 -41.50 -26.92 21.92
C SER A 34 -41.83 -25.46 21.58
N THR A 35 -43.03 -25.32 21.10
CA THR A 35 -43.74 -24.07 20.84
C THR A 35 -44.32 -23.55 22.14
N GLU A 36 -43.98 -22.29 22.51
CA GLU A 36 -44.87 -21.56 23.42
C GLU A 36 -44.95 -20.09 22.99
N LYS A 37 -46.16 -19.63 22.92
CA LYS A 37 -46.62 -18.32 22.50
C LYS A 37 -46.73 -17.34 23.67
N ILE A 38 -46.60 -16.05 23.31
CA ILE A 38 -47.25 -14.85 23.86
C ILE A 38 -46.51 -14.18 25.03
N SER A 39 -46.01 -12.97 24.80
CA SER A 39 -46.57 -11.76 25.42
C SER A 39 -45.92 -10.50 24.79
N THR A 40 -46.82 -9.64 24.35
CA THR A 40 -46.56 -8.24 23.92
C THR A 40 -46.00 -7.42 25.08
N GLY A 41 -44.89 -6.74 24.83
CA GLY A 41 -44.38 -5.69 25.69
C GLY A 41 -43.72 -4.64 24.79
N ALA A 42 -44.36 -3.48 24.76
CA ALA A 42 -44.02 -2.34 23.95
C ALA A 42 -42.66 -1.74 24.25
N ASP A 43 -42.06 -1.21 23.21
CA ASP A 43 -41.19 -0.03 23.09
C ASP A 43 -40.23 0.31 24.22
N ASN A 44 -38.96 0.14 23.89
CA ASN A 44 -37.96 1.15 24.14
C ASN A 44 -36.81 0.90 23.14
N ALA A 45 -36.99 1.33 21.89
CA ALA A 45 -35.92 1.58 20.99
C ALA A 45 -35.14 2.79 21.55
N VAL A 46 -34.01 2.54 22.18
CA VAL A 46 -33.01 3.56 22.42
C VAL A 46 -32.50 3.98 21.04
N PRO A 47 -32.64 5.26 20.64
CA PRO A 47 -32.04 5.70 19.41
C PRO A 47 -30.52 5.57 19.59
N ALA A 48 -29.87 4.84 18.72
CA ALA A 48 -28.42 4.96 18.57
C ALA A 48 -28.15 6.45 18.29
N GLU A 49 -27.57 7.14 19.25
CA GLU A 49 -27.02 8.48 19.05
C GLU A 49 -26.00 8.38 17.91
N THR A 50 -26.44 8.72 16.71
CA THR A 50 -25.57 9.14 15.63
C THR A 50 -24.84 10.39 16.14
N ALA A 51 -23.59 10.23 16.51
CA ALA A 51 -22.69 11.35 16.71
C ALA A 51 -22.72 12.17 15.42
N GLY A 52 -23.45 13.29 15.46
CA GLY A 52 -23.70 14.17 14.32
C GLY A 52 -22.47 15.04 14.00
N GLY A 53 -21.35 14.43 13.62
CA GLY A 53 -20.26 15.09 12.96
C GLY A 53 -20.57 15.13 11.46
N SER A 54 -20.53 16.30 10.83
CA SER A 54 -20.58 16.40 9.37
C SER A 54 -19.43 15.61 8.77
N LEU A 55 -19.68 14.88 7.68
CA LEU A 55 -18.61 14.23 6.93
C LEU A 55 -17.58 15.29 6.48
N PRO A 56 -16.30 14.96 6.41
CA PRO A 56 -15.27 15.88 5.93
C PRO A 56 -15.48 16.17 4.43
N ASP A 57 -14.89 17.28 3.97
CA ASP A 57 -14.80 17.54 2.54
C ASP A 57 -14.03 16.40 1.86
N LYS A 58 -14.48 16.00 0.67
CA LYS A 58 -13.95 14.85 -0.07
C LYS A 58 -12.49 15.03 -0.49
N ALA A 59 -12.15 16.23 -0.99
CA ALA A 59 -10.79 16.53 -1.42
C ALA A 59 -9.85 16.62 -0.21
N GLU A 60 -10.28 17.31 0.85
CA GLU A 60 -9.53 17.42 2.10
C GLU A 60 -9.30 16.04 2.75
N ALA A 61 -10.30 15.16 2.76
CA ALA A 61 -10.16 13.80 3.29
C ALA A 61 -9.11 13.00 2.50
N LEU A 62 -9.12 13.13 1.18
CA LEU A 62 -8.15 12.43 0.31
C LEU A 62 -6.73 12.96 0.51
N GLU A 63 -6.53 14.27 0.62
CA GLU A 63 -5.23 14.85 0.94
C GLU A 63 -4.71 14.41 2.32
N LYS A 64 -5.58 14.31 3.34
CA LYS A 64 -5.22 13.79 4.65
C LYS A 64 -4.79 12.32 4.59
N ILE A 65 -5.44 11.49 3.78
CA ILE A 65 -5.02 10.11 3.51
C ILE A 65 -3.61 10.11 2.92
N ASP A 66 -3.34 10.93 1.90
CA ASP A 66 -2.00 11.03 1.31
C ASP A 66 -0.94 11.41 2.34
N ARG A 67 -1.22 12.42 3.16
CA ARG A 67 -0.27 12.89 4.20
C ARG A 67 -0.10 11.87 5.33
N SER A 68 -1.11 11.05 5.63
CA SER A 68 -0.99 9.94 6.59
C SER A 68 -0.03 8.84 6.12
N LEU A 69 0.09 8.69 4.81
CA LEU A 69 0.97 7.69 4.19
C LEU A 69 2.36 8.24 3.85
N ASN A 70 2.44 9.46 3.34
CA ASN A 70 3.70 9.97 2.82
C ASN A 70 3.87 11.48 3.09
N PRO A 71 5.07 11.93 3.53
CA PRO A 71 5.44 13.34 3.43
C PRO A 71 5.49 13.80 1.97
N GLU A 72 5.45 15.10 1.72
CA GLU A 72 5.57 15.66 0.37
C GLU A 72 6.89 15.29 -0.31
N SER A 73 7.98 15.32 0.45
CA SER A 73 9.29 14.92 -0.05
C SER A 73 10.00 14.05 0.98
N TYR A 74 10.46 12.88 0.54
CA TYR A 74 11.11 11.93 1.42
C TYR A 74 12.01 10.96 0.66
N VAL A 75 12.87 10.27 1.44
CA VAL A 75 13.56 9.06 1.01
C VAL A 75 13.16 7.89 1.90
N SER A 76 13.14 6.69 1.34
CA SER A 76 12.80 5.48 2.09
C SER A 76 13.51 4.25 1.54
N TYR A 77 13.66 3.22 2.41
CA TYR A 77 14.02 1.88 1.97
C TYR A 77 12.77 0.99 2.00
N LYS A 78 12.53 0.30 0.90
CA LYS A 78 11.41 -0.65 0.74
C LYS A 78 11.96 -2.04 0.49
N LYS A 79 11.49 -3.04 1.26
CA LYS A 79 11.66 -4.46 0.95
C LYS A 79 10.36 -4.98 0.35
N ILE A 80 10.43 -5.61 -0.80
CA ILE A 80 9.29 -6.24 -1.47
C ILE A 80 9.51 -7.75 -1.45
N VAL A 81 8.55 -8.49 -0.91
CA VAL A 81 8.54 -9.95 -0.86
C VAL A 81 7.37 -10.44 -1.69
N ASN A 82 7.65 -11.16 -2.76
CA ASN A 82 6.64 -11.81 -3.60
C ASN A 82 6.62 -13.29 -3.30
N ILE A 83 5.45 -13.85 -3.01
CA ILE A 83 5.20 -15.26 -2.78
C ILE A 83 4.24 -15.72 -3.89
N ASP A 84 4.66 -16.64 -4.74
CA ASP A 84 3.81 -17.16 -5.80
C ASP A 84 2.85 -18.25 -5.29
N THR A 85 1.98 -18.74 -6.17
CA THR A 85 0.99 -19.80 -5.85
C THR A 85 1.62 -21.14 -5.45
N LYS A 86 2.94 -21.30 -5.64
CA LYS A 86 3.71 -22.50 -5.23
C LYS A 86 4.50 -22.26 -3.94
N GLY A 87 4.38 -21.06 -3.34
CA GLY A 87 5.11 -20.67 -2.14
C GLY A 87 6.56 -20.22 -2.41
N ILE A 88 6.98 -20.07 -3.66
CA ILE A 88 8.33 -19.60 -4.00
C ILE A 88 8.41 -18.10 -3.68
N LYS A 89 9.44 -17.74 -2.90
CA LYS A 89 9.69 -16.36 -2.49
C LYS A 89 10.73 -15.68 -3.38
N LYS A 90 10.46 -14.44 -3.77
CA LYS A 90 11.43 -13.52 -4.39
C LYS A 90 11.45 -12.22 -3.58
N GLU A 91 12.63 -11.73 -3.27
CA GLU A 91 12.80 -10.54 -2.46
C GLU A 91 13.59 -9.48 -3.21
N PHE A 92 13.14 -8.24 -3.06
CA PHE A 92 13.81 -7.06 -3.62
C PHE A 92 13.99 -6.02 -2.51
N VAL A 93 15.08 -5.29 -2.56
CA VAL A 93 15.29 -4.11 -1.73
C VAL A 93 15.49 -2.91 -2.63
N MET A 94 14.78 -1.84 -2.35
CA MET A 94 14.86 -0.60 -3.13
C MET A 94 15.11 0.59 -2.21
N TYR A 95 15.92 1.53 -2.67
CA TYR A 95 15.93 2.90 -2.21
C TYR A 95 14.95 3.70 -3.07
N VAL A 96 14.12 4.51 -2.44
CA VAL A 96 13.08 5.29 -3.12
C VAL A 96 13.14 6.73 -2.64
N GLY A 97 13.09 7.67 -3.57
CA GLY A 97 12.91 9.10 -3.31
C GLY A 97 11.61 9.60 -3.94
N LYS A 98 10.86 10.42 -3.21
CA LYS A 98 9.64 11.08 -3.68
C LYS A 98 9.79 12.59 -3.52
N LEU A 99 9.36 13.34 -4.51
CA LEU A 99 9.30 14.80 -4.51
C LEU A 99 7.92 15.27 -4.98
N GLY A 100 7.23 16.01 -4.13
CA GLY A 100 5.88 16.48 -4.42
C GLY A 100 4.89 15.35 -4.63
N ALA A 101 3.77 15.64 -5.28
CA ALA A 101 2.70 14.68 -5.53
C ALA A 101 3.04 13.70 -6.67
N ASP A 102 3.87 14.11 -7.63
CA ASP A 102 3.95 13.53 -8.98
C ASP A 102 5.31 12.92 -9.38
N LYS A 103 6.35 12.97 -8.52
CA LYS A 103 7.70 12.50 -8.87
C LYS A 103 8.21 11.43 -7.91
N VAL A 104 8.57 10.27 -8.45
CA VAL A 104 9.16 9.15 -7.69
C VAL A 104 10.33 8.56 -8.45
N LEU A 105 11.47 8.41 -7.79
CA LEU A 105 12.62 7.65 -8.27
C LEU A 105 12.85 6.42 -7.40
N GLY A 106 13.42 5.36 -7.97
CA GLY A 106 13.78 4.15 -7.25
C GLY A 106 15.08 3.54 -7.77
N SER A 107 15.86 2.96 -6.87
CA SER A 107 17.08 2.21 -7.19
C SER A 107 17.04 0.84 -6.53
N PHE A 108 17.29 -0.22 -7.29
CA PHE A 108 17.36 -1.58 -6.76
C PHE A 108 18.68 -1.84 -6.07
N LEU A 109 18.64 -2.29 -4.83
CA LEU A 109 19.78 -2.58 -3.97
C LEU A 109 20.03 -4.08 -3.80
N ALA A 110 18.99 -4.90 -3.94
CA ALA A 110 19.03 -6.36 -3.86
C ALA A 110 17.90 -6.98 -4.68
N PRO A 111 18.05 -8.24 -5.15
CA PRO A 111 19.26 -9.07 -5.09
C PRO A 111 20.37 -8.52 -6.02
N LYS A 112 21.57 -9.13 -5.98
CA LYS A 112 22.72 -8.68 -6.79
C LYS A 112 22.42 -8.60 -8.30
N THR A 113 21.55 -9.46 -8.81
CA THR A 113 21.09 -9.47 -10.21
C THR A 113 20.29 -8.25 -10.61
N GLU A 114 19.73 -7.53 -9.63
CA GLU A 114 18.88 -6.36 -9.84
C GLU A 114 19.60 -5.03 -9.56
N VAL A 115 20.78 -5.10 -8.92
CA VAL A 115 21.57 -3.90 -8.58
C VAL A 115 21.88 -3.09 -9.82
N GLY A 116 21.66 -1.77 -9.72
CA GLY A 116 21.84 -0.82 -10.82
C GLY A 116 20.60 -0.64 -11.71
N ARG A 117 19.57 -1.48 -11.57
CA ARG A 117 18.24 -1.15 -12.12
C ARG A 117 17.69 0.06 -11.40
N ALA A 118 17.00 0.92 -12.14
CA ALA A 118 16.37 2.09 -11.58
C ALA A 118 14.99 2.33 -12.20
N THR A 119 14.12 2.94 -11.44
CA THR A 119 12.80 3.36 -11.89
C THR A 119 12.66 4.87 -11.74
N LEU A 120 11.91 5.48 -12.64
CA LEU A 120 11.53 6.88 -12.56
C LEU A 120 10.06 7.01 -12.94
N ARG A 121 9.32 7.78 -12.16
CA ARG A 121 7.96 8.20 -12.47
C ARG A 121 7.87 9.71 -12.40
N ILE A 122 7.24 10.32 -13.40
CA ILE A 122 6.89 11.75 -13.43
C ILE A 122 5.46 11.82 -14.00
N GLY A 123 4.50 12.13 -13.14
CA GLY A 123 3.09 12.03 -13.47
C GLY A 123 2.73 10.64 -14.02
N ASP A 124 2.06 10.60 -15.17
CA ASP A 124 1.68 9.35 -15.86
C ASP A 124 2.83 8.62 -16.54
N ASN A 125 4.01 9.22 -16.60
CA ASN A 125 5.14 8.66 -17.34
C ASN A 125 6.06 7.86 -16.43
N MET A 126 6.32 6.61 -16.80
CA MET A 126 7.20 5.70 -16.05
C MET A 126 8.29 5.13 -16.93
N TRP A 127 9.50 5.01 -16.36
CA TRP A 127 10.65 4.42 -17.03
C TRP A 127 11.36 3.42 -16.12
N LEU A 128 11.95 2.42 -16.77
CA LEU A 128 12.85 1.44 -16.17
C LEU A 128 14.21 1.55 -16.87
N TYR A 129 15.26 1.75 -16.09
CA TYR A 129 16.64 1.63 -16.54
C TYR A 129 17.18 0.26 -16.15
N ILE A 130 17.83 -0.40 -17.11
CA ILE A 130 18.49 -1.71 -16.93
C ILE A 130 19.95 -1.52 -17.35
N PRO A 131 20.94 -1.80 -16.48
CA PRO A 131 22.36 -1.52 -16.76
C PRO A 131 22.87 -2.13 -18.05
N ASN A 132 22.50 -3.35 -18.37
CA ASN A 132 22.94 -4.05 -19.57
C ASN A 132 22.35 -3.47 -20.87
N VAL A 133 21.18 -2.85 -20.79
CA VAL A 133 20.53 -2.18 -21.94
C VAL A 133 21.06 -0.76 -22.11
N LYS A 134 21.54 -0.13 -21.04
CA LYS A 134 22.08 1.24 -20.98
C LYS A 134 21.13 2.33 -21.48
N LYS A 135 19.85 2.03 -21.63
CA LYS A 135 18.81 2.98 -22.06
C LYS A 135 17.57 2.78 -21.20
N PRO A 136 16.93 3.87 -20.74
CA PRO A 136 15.61 3.79 -20.11
C PRO A 136 14.56 3.29 -21.12
N VAL A 137 13.71 2.38 -20.68
CA VAL A 137 12.54 1.90 -21.43
C VAL A 137 11.28 2.38 -20.74
N ARG A 138 10.28 2.77 -21.54
CA ARG A 138 8.96 3.10 -20.99
C ARG A 138 8.28 1.85 -20.46
N ILE A 139 7.66 2.01 -19.29
CA ILE A 139 6.83 1.00 -18.66
C ILE A 139 5.48 1.62 -18.31
N THR A 140 4.49 0.79 -17.98
CA THR A 140 3.13 1.23 -17.63
C THR A 140 2.84 1.02 -16.14
N SER A 141 1.83 1.69 -15.64
CA SER A 141 1.34 1.56 -14.26
C SER A 141 0.94 0.12 -13.91
N LEU A 142 0.30 -0.59 -14.84
CA LEU A 142 -0.17 -1.97 -14.65
C LEU A 142 0.93 -3.04 -14.66
N GLN A 143 2.07 -2.79 -15.33
CA GLN A 143 3.20 -3.72 -15.32
C GLN A 143 3.83 -3.81 -13.92
N SER A 144 4.59 -4.89 -13.67
CA SER A 144 5.38 -5.03 -12.44
C SER A 144 6.85 -5.26 -12.75
N VAL A 145 7.71 -4.38 -12.26
CA VAL A 145 9.18 -4.50 -12.39
C VAL A 145 9.76 -5.55 -11.45
N THR A 146 9.03 -5.95 -10.42
CA THR A 146 9.45 -6.98 -9.44
C THR A 146 8.74 -8.31 -9.64
N GLY A 147 7.69 -8.35 -10.48
CA GLY A 147 6.73 -9.45 -10.50
C GLY A 147 5.83 -9.44 -9.24
N GLY A 148 5.06 -10.52 -9.03
CA GLY A 148 4.12 -10.61 -7.91
C GLY A 148 2.85 -9.78 -8.11
N LEU A 149 2.17 -9.46 -7.00
CA LEU A 149 0.87 -8.77 -7.03
C LEU A 149 0.97 -7.24 -7.00
N PHE A 150 2.13 -6.66 -6.60
CA PHE A 150 2.35 -5.23 -6.74
C PHE A 150 2.70 -4.87 -8.18
N ASN A 151 1.99 -3.93 -8.74
CA ASN A 151 2.34 -3.33 -10.03
C ASN A 151 3.20 -2.06 -9.84
N ASN A 152 3.58 -1.42 -10.93
CA ASN A 152 4.42 -0.24 -10.88
C ASN A 152 3.75 0.94 -10.17
N ALA A 153 2.42 1.10 -10.27
CA ALA A 153 1.70 2.13 -9.55
C ALA A 153 1.76 1.94 -8.02
N ASP A 154 1.73 0.68 -7.54
CA ASP A 154 1.88 0.42 -6.11
C ASP A 154 3.30 0.67 -5.60
N ILE A 155 4.31 0.28 -6.41
CA ILE A 155 5.73 0.40 -6.03
C ILE A 155 6.20 1.85 -6.09
N MET A 156 5.76 2.59 -7.12
CA MET A 156 6.06 3.99 -7.38
C MET A 156 4.80 4.85 -7.21
N GLY A 157 4.09 4.65 -6.08
CA GLY A 157 2.83 5.34 -5.80
C GLY A 157 3.03 6.85 -5.72
N LEU A 158 2.18 7.58 -6.42
CA LEU A 158 1.98 9.01 -6.26
C LEU A 158 1.03 9.27 -5.08
N ASP A 159 0.69 10.52 -4.85
CA ASP A 159 -0.43 10.85 -3.99
C ASP A 159 -1.75 10.39 -4.67
N TYR A 160 -2.66 9.84 -3.91
CA TYR A 160 -3.97 9.43 -4.46
C TYR A 160 -4.74 10.63 -4.99
N SER A 161 -4.60 11.78 -4.36
CA SER A 161 -5.20 13.04 -4.82
C SER A 161 -4.65 13.51 -6.17
N ASP A 162 -3.47 13.08 -6.60
CA ASP A 162 -2.95 13.35 -7.94
C ASP A 162 -3.62 12.47 -9.00
N GLU A 163 -3.86 11.20 -8.70
CA GLU A 163 -4.37 10.20 -9.63
C GLU A 163 -5.91 10.03 -9.63
N TYR A 164 -6.58 10.38 -8.52
CA TYR A 164 -8.01 10.11 -8.29
C TYR A 164 -8.77 11.32 -7.78
N ASP A 165 -10.07 11.35 -8.07
CA ASP A 165 -11.06 12.20 -7.43
C ASP A 165 -11.84 11.36 -6.40
N CYS A 166 -12.06 11.88 -5.20
CA CYS A 166 -12.99 11.29 -4.25
C CYS A 166 -14.43 11.66 -4.64
N ILE A 167 -15.18 10.68 -5.13
CA ILE A 167 -16.56 10.89 -5.61
C ILE A 167 -17.61 10.68 -4.54
N ASP A 168 -17.29 9.85 -3.53
CA ASP A 168 -18.17 9.61 -2.38
C ASP A 168 -17.37 9.38 -1.10
N ILE A 169 -17.95 9.76 0.05
CA ILE A 169 -17.43 9.48 1.39
C ILE A 169 -18.59 9.20 2.34
N LYS A 170 -18.48 8.15 3.12
CA LYS A 170 -19.47 7.78 4.14
C LYS A 170 -18.78 7.29 5.39
N LEU A 171 -19.50 7.32 6.51
CA LEU A 171 -19.11 6.68 7.75
C LEU A 171 -19.74 5.28 7.80
N ALA A 172 -18.92 4.24 7.87
CA ALA A 172 -19.32 2.86 7.95
C ALA A 172 -18.47 2.14 9.01
N ASP A 173 -19.10 1.47 9.96
CA ASP A 173 -18.44 0.72 11.04
C ASP A 173 -17.36 1.54 11.80
N GLY A 174 -17.63 2.84 12.00
CA GLY A 174 -16.72 3.76 12.70
C GLY A 174 -15.46 4.16 11.88
N LYS A 175 -15.44 3.89 10.58
CA LYS A 175 -14.37 4.25 9.64
C LYS A 175 -14.93 5.09 8.51
N TYR A 176 -14.08 5.94 7.91
CA TYR A 176 -14.41 6.54 6.62
C TYR A 176 -14.25 5.49 5.51
N GLU A 177 -15.25 5.36 4.68
CA GLU A 177 -15.16 4.64 3.41
C GLU A 177 -15.28 5.66 2.28
N LEU A 178 -14.21 5.78 1.49
CA LEU A 178 -14.14 6.69 0.35
C LEU A 178 -14.19 5.88 -0.95
N GLU A 179 -14.99 6.36 -1.90
CA GLU A 179 -14.96 5.89 -3.28
C GLU A 179 -14.15 6.87 -4.13
N LEU A 180 -13.07 6.38 -4.72
CA LEU A 180 -12.17 7.14 -5.57
C LEU A 180 -12.33 6.70 -7.00
N LYS A 181 -12.39 7.66 -7.92
CA LYS A 181 -12.46 7.46 -9.38
C LYS A 181 -11.19 8.00 -10.03
N ALA A 182 -10.62 7.23 -10.95
CA ALA A 182 -9.44 7.63 -11.71
C ALA A 182 -9.69 8.90 -12.54
N LYS A 183 -8.76 9.84 -12.50
CA LYS A 183 -8.79 11.08 -13.30
C LYS A 183 -8.45 10.82 -14.76
N THR A 184 -7.58 9.83 -15.03
CA THR A 184 -7.11 9.50 -16.38
C THR A 184 -7.10 7.99 -16.59
N GLY A 185 -7.05 7.56 -17.86
CA GLY A 185 -6.88 6.14 -18.22
C GLY A 185 -5.44 5.61 -18.06
N ALA A 186 -4.50 6.43 -17.60
CA ALA A 186 -3.11 6.03 -17.39
C ALA A 186 -2.88 5.37 -16.01
N VAL A 187 -3.82 5.57 -15.07
CA VAL A 187 -3.77 4.95 -13.74
C VAL A 187 -4.03 3.45 -13.80
N ALA A 188 -3.59 2.74 -12.77
CA ALA A 188 -3.66 1.29 -12.76
C ALA A 188 -5.07 0.72 -12.50
N TYR A 189 -5.91 1.45 -11.79
CA TYR A 189 -7.25 1.02 -11.39
C TYR A 189 -8.26 2.14 -11.65
N GLU A 190 -9.41 1.80 -12.21
CA GLU A 190 -10.47 2.76 -12.50
C GLU A 190 -11.14 3.28 -11.23
N LYS A 191 -11.27 2.40 -10.22
CA LYS A 191 -11.92 2.72 -8.96
C LYS A 191 -11.14 2.12 -7.78
N LEU A 192 -11.06 2.90 -6.69
CA LEU A 192 -10.58 2.43 -5.39
C LEU A 192 -11.69 2.61 -4.34
N ILE A 193 -11.80 1.65 -3.41
CA ILE A 193 -12.55 1.83 -2.17
C ILE A 193 -11.53 1.86 -1.03
N VAL A 194 -11.46 2.99 -0.36
CA VAL A 194 -10.51 3.22 0.75
C VAL A 194 -11.26 3.17 2.07
N VAL A 195 -10.83 2.29 2.96
CA VAL A 195 -11.30 2.25 4.35
C VAL A 195 -10.22 2.85 5.23
N ALA A 196 -10.52 3.96 5.89
CA ALA A 196 -9.55 4.73 6.66
C ALA A 196 -10.06 5.07 8.07
N ASP A 197 -9.14 5.23 8.99
CA ASP A 197 -9.40 5.68 10.35
C ASP A 197 -9.95 7.12 10.36
N THR A 198 -10.93 7.41 11.21
CA THR A 198 -11.61 8.70 11.24
C THR A 198 -10.82 9.84 11.87
N GLU A 199 -9.83 9.53 12.71
CA GLU A 199 -9.02 10.54 13.38
C GLU A 199 -7.72 10.81 12.62
N THR A 200 -7.03 9.74 12.21
CA THR A 200 -5.70 9.83 11.59
C THR A 200 -5.74 9.82 10.07
N TYR A 201 -6.89 9.49 9.46
CA TYR A 201 -7.06 9.27 8.01
C TYR A 201 -6.13 8.20 7.46
N THR A 202 -5.51 7.38 8.33
CA THR A 202 -4.64 6.29 7.90
C THR A 202 -5.47 5.17 7.30
N PRO A 203 -5.22 4.75 6.06
CA PRO A 203 -5.97 3.65 5.46
C PRO A 203 -5.62 2.33 6.15
N GLU A 204 -6.65 1.50 6.37
CA GLU A 204 -6.52 0.12 6.80
C GLU A 204 -6.58 -0.84 5.61
N ARG A 205 -7.40 -0.49 4.61
CA ARG A 205 -7.58 -1.28 3.39
C ARG A 205 -7.88 -0.39 2.19
N ILE A 206 -7.37 -0.78 1.05
CA ILE A 206 -7.74 -0.21 -0.26
C ILE A 206 -8.07 -1.36 -1.20
N ASP A 207 -9.30 -1.41 -1.68
CA ASP A 207 -9.78 -2.37 -2.67
C ASP A 207 -9.67 -1.76 -4.07
N CYS A 208 -8.93 -2.43 -4.96
CA CYS A 208 -8.63 -1.96 -6.30
C CYS A 208 -9.55 -2.65 -7.32
N HIS A 209 -10.30 -1.86 -8.10
CA HIS A 209 -11.31 -2.37 -9.03
C HIS A 209 -11.04 -1.95 -10.47
N THR A 210 -11.51 -2.79 -11.40
CA THR A 210 -11.61 -2.46 -12.83
C THR A 210 -12.77 -1.52 -13.09
N SER A 211 -12.87 -1.01 -14.32
CA SER A 211 -14.03 -0.24 -14.80
C SER A 211 -15.36 -1.01 -14.75
N SER A 212 -15.32 -2.33 -14.88
CA SER A 212 -16.49 -3.20 -14.70
C SER A 212 -16.88 -3.46 -13.25
N GLY A 213 -16.14 -2.91 -12.27
CA GLY A 213 -16.37 -3.11 -10.83
C GLY A 213 -15.79 -4.41 -10.26
N MET A 214 -15.03 -5.18 -11.06
CA MET A 214 -14.40 -6.41 -10.59
C MET A 214 -13.23 -6.09 -9.65
N LEU A 215 -13.20 -6.71 -8.46
CA LEU A 215 -12.08 -6.61 -7.53
C LEU A 215 -10.84 -7.29 -8.12
N VAL A 216 -9.77 -6.52 -8.31
CA VAL A 216 -8.47 -7.01 -8.80
C VAL A 216 -7.61 -7.50 -7.65
N LYS A 217 -7.52 -6.71 -6.59
CA LYS A 217 -6.76 -7.00 -5.37
C LYS A 217 -7.15 -6.06 -4.24
N SER A 218 -6.76 -6.43 -3.03
CA SER A 218 -6.84 -5.59 -1.83
C SER A 218 -5.43 -5.30 -1.31
N LEU A 219 -5.23 -4.07 -0.84
CA LEU A 219 -4.04 -3.63 -0.11
C LEU A 219 -4.42 -3.49 1.36
N HIS A 220 -3.70 -4.17 2.25
CA HIS A 220 -3.90 -4.13 3.69
C HIS A 220 -2.74 -3.42 4.36
N PHE A 221 -3.02 -2.34 5.06
CA PHE A 221 -2.04 -1.49 5.72
C PHE A 221 -1.92 -1.90 7.18
N LYS A 222 -0.72 -2.23 7.63
CA LYS A 222 -0.47 -2.85 8.92
C LYS A 222 0.76 -2.26 9.61
N ASN A 223 0.86 -2.52 10.92
CA ASN A 223 2.02 -2.24 11.72
C ASN A 223 2.42 -0.75 11.68
N ILE A 224 1.57 0.09 12.30
CA ILE A 224 1.85 1.53 12.41
C ILE A 224 3.06 1.74 13.30
N ILE A 225 4.09 2.40 12.77
CA ILE A 225 5.30 2.79 13.50
C ILE A 225 5.59 4.27 13.28
N GLU A 226 6.35 4.85 14.17
CA GLU A 226 6.88 6.20 14.03
C GLU A 226 8.23 6.15 13.33
N PHE A 227 8.32 6.77 12.15
CA PHE A 227 9.55 6.82 11.35
C PHE A 227 10.41 8.03 11.69
N GLU A 228 9.78 9.16 11.98
CA GLU A 228 10.36 10.40 12.48
C GLU A 228 9.40 11.03 13.48
N GLU A 229 9.89 11.94 14.33
CA GLU A 229 9.07 12.61 15.32
C GLU A 229 7.77 13.18 14.70
N GLY A 230 6.65 12.74 15.25
CA GLY A 230 5.32 13.14 14.81
C GLY A 230 4.85 12.51 13.48
N PHE A 231 5.64 11.62 12.85
CA PHE A 231 5.22 10.95 11.62
C PHE A 231 5.03 9.45 11.83
N LYS A 232 3.79 9.05 12.05
CA LYS A 232 3.36 7.65 12.19
C LYS A 232 2.62 7.20 10.94
N ARG A 233 2.99 6.03 10.42
CA ARG A 233 2.32 5.40 9.28
C ARG A 233 2.45 3.88 9.32
N PRO A 234 1.64 3.14 8.53
CA PRO A 234 1.83 1.72 8.33
C PRO A 234 3.22 1.42 7.73
N SER A 235 3.96 0.52 8.36
CA SER A 235 5.26 0.05 7.85
C SER A 235 5.16 -1.17 6.95
N VAL A 236 4.01 -1.84 6.93
CA VAL A 236 3.76 -3.03 6.13
C VAL A 236 2.51 -2.82 5.28
N VAL A 237 2.63 -3.10 3.98
CA VAL A 237 1.49 -3.22 3.06
C VAL A 237 1.49 -4.65 2.51
N GLU A 238 0.44 -5.39 2.81
CA GLU A 238 0.22 -6.73 2.24
C GLU A 238 -0.82 -6.65 1.14
N THR A 239 -0.67 -7.46 0.10
CA THR A 239 -1.69 -7.56 -0.94
C THR A 239 -2.00 -9.01 -1.26
N ASP A 240 -3.27 -9.27 -1.44
CA ASP A 240 -3.83 -10.50 -1.99
C ASP A 240 -4.71 -10.17 -3.20
N SER A 241 -5.09 -11.21 -3.94
CA SER A 241 -5.93 -11.04 -5.13
C SER A 241 -6.84 -12.25 -5.29
N PRO A 242 -8.15 -12.04 -5.53
CA PRO A 242 -9.07 -13.12 -5.86
C PRO A 242 -8.71 -13.79 -7.20
N LEU A 243 -7.97 -13.09 -8.07
CA LEU A 243 -7.55 -13.58 -9.38
C LEU A 243 -6.35 -14.54 -9.29
N PHE A 244 -5.53 -14.44 -8.22
CA PHE A 244 -4.31 -15.21 -8.01
C PHE A 244 -4.31 -15.85 -6.63
N LYS A 245 -5.26 -16.76 -6.38
CA LYS A 245 -5.43 -17.43 -5.08
C LYS A 245 -4.13 -18.13 -4.64
N GLY A 246 -3.72 -17.83 -3.40
CA GLY A 246 -2.50 -18.35 -2.80
C GLY A 246 -1.23 -17.55 -3.09
N ALA A 247 -1.23 -16.63 -4.05
CA ALA A 247 -0.15 -15.65 -4.20
C ALA A 247 -0.32 -14.50 -3.21
N LYS A 248 0.81 -13.96 -2.73
CA LYS A 248 0.84 -12.82 -1.80
C LYS A 248 2.06 -11.95 -2.10
N SER A 249 1.91 -10.66 -1.97
CA SER A 249 3.05 -9.75 -1.96
C SER A 249 3.03 -8.87 -0.72
N ILE A 250 4.21 -8.57 -0.18
CA ILE A 250 4.39 -7.78 1.03
C ILE A 250 5.42 -6.69 0.74
N MET A 251 5.07 -5.45 1.04
CA MET A 251 5.98 -4.31 0.98
C MET A 251 6.23 -3.84 2.41
N ILE A 252 7.51 -3.74 2.78
CA ILE A 252 7.95 -3.36 4.11
C ILE A 252 8.79 -2.09 3.98
N TYR A 253 8.40 -1.05 4.67
CA TYR A 253 9.15 0.19 4.80
C TYR A 253 10.02 0.07 6.04
N SER A 254 11.35 0.15 5.88
CA SER A 254 12.30 0.01 7.00
C SER A 254 12.80 1.34 7.53
N GLN A 255 12.95 2.31 6.66
CA GLN A 255 13.35 3.68 7.01
C GLN A 255 12.61 4.64 6.09
N MET A 256 12.24 5.77 6.64
CA MET A 256 11.68 6.89 5.90
C MET A 256 12.12 8.18 6.57
N LYS A 257 12.61 9.14 5.76
CA LYS A 257 13.07 10.44 6.23
C LYS A 257 12.56 11.54 5.33
N ARG A 258 12.06 12.61 5.92
CA ARG A 258 11.76 13.85 5.21
C ARG A 258 13.04 14.47 4.72
N VAL A 259 13.13 14.71 3.43
CA VAL A 259 14.32 15.29 2.78
C VAL A 259 13.86 16.15 1.62
N GLN A 260 14.42 17.35 1.52
CA GLN A 260 14.24 18.15 0.31
C GLN A 260 15.14 17.56 -0.79
N LEU A 261 14.52 17.00 -1.81
CA LEU A 261 15.20 16.44 -2.97
C LEU A 261 15.34 17.49 -4.08
N GLU A 262 16.47 17.46 -4.79
CA GLU A 262 16.68 18.30 -5.96
C GLU A 262 15.83 17.82 -7.14
N GLU A 263 15.07 18.70 -7.77
CA GLU A 263 14.22 18.36 -8.91
C GLU A 263 15.03 17.79 -10.09
N SER A 264 16.26 18.22 -10.25
CA SER A 264 17.22 17.72 -11.26
C SER A 264 17.49 16.21 -11.18
N LEU A 265 17.25 15.58 -10.02
CA LEU A 265 17.37 14.14 -9.85
C LEU A 265 16.32 13.38 -10.66
N PHE A 266 15.12 13.97 -10.81
CA PHE A 266 13.99 13.33 -11.50
C PHE A 266 14.09 13.54 -13.02
N ASN A 267 15.17 13.02 -13.60
CA ASN A 267 15.50 13.12 -15.02
C ASN A 267 15.92 11.76 -15.59
N ILE A 268 15.39 11.42 -16.75
CA ILE A 268 15.69 10.14 -17.44
C ILE A 268 17.20 9.95 -17.62
N ASN A 269 17.94 11.01 -17.89
CA ASN A 269 19.41 10.95 -18.10
C ASN A 269 20.18 10.65 -16.81
N ASN A 270 19.56 10.83 -15.64
CA ASN A 270 20.20 10.60 -14.35
C ASN A 270 19.94 9.20 -13.79
N MET A 271 19.06 8.42 -14.41
CA MET A 271 18.65 7.10 -13.90
C MET A 271 19.82 6.13 -13.67
N ALA A 272 20.84 6.17 -14.50
CA ALA A 272 22.05 5.35 -14.31
C ALA A 272 22.83 5.65 -13.01
N LYS A 273 22.64 6.85 -12.44
CA LYS A 273 23.33 7.33 -11.24
C LYS A 273 22.52 7.12 -9.94
N TYR A 274 21.27 6.64 -10.02
CA TYR A 274 20.42 6.51 -8.84
C TYR A 274 20.99 5.57 -7.77
N GLN A 275 21.83 4.63 -8.13
CA GLN A 275 22.57 3.80 -7.18
C GLN A 275 23.53 4.59 -6.27
N GLU A 276 23.91 5.83 -6.66
CA GLU A 276 24.82 6.70 -5.91
C GLU A 276 24.09 7.61 -4.91
N LEU A 277 22.75 7.64 -4.92
CA LEU A 277 21.91 8.54 -4.10
C LEU A 277 21.69 8.06 -2.65
N ARG A 278 22.32 7.01 -2.20
CA ARG A 278 22.17 6.39 -0.87
C ARG A 278 23.26 6.80 0.12
#